data_b350117712570562ebc02b2cdf916a6c
#
_entry.id   b350117712570562ebc02b2cdf916a6c
#
_cell.length_a   1.000
_cell.length_b   1.000
_cell.length_c   1.000
_cell.angle_alpha   90.00
_cell.angle_beta   90.00
_cell.angle_gamma   90.00
#
_symmetry.space_group_name_H-M   'P 1'
#
loop_
_entity.id
_entity.type
_entity.pdbx_description
1 polymer ?
#
loop_
_entity_poly.entity_id
_entity_poly.type
_entity_poly.pdbx_seq_one_letter_code
_entity_poly.pdbx_strand_id
1 'polypeptide(L)'
;MSEENRTNAPEEELTQEDINSLKKIRMDKLEELKAKGKNPFEITKYDVTASCAEAKAQYEKLEAELKEQAGEDEEKLKELLEANRITVSVAGRVMSRRLMGKASFFDLRDKSDKVQVYLRMNEIGKEEFDDYKKGDIGDIVGIEGFVFRTKMGEISIHAQKFVLLSKSLLPLPEKWHGLKDQDTRYRQRYTDHICNPEVKDTFIKRSQIISSIRRYLDGQGFMEVETPMLVSNAGGAAARPFETHYNALDEDVKLRISLELYLKRLIVGGLERVYEIGRVFRNEGVDARHNPEFTLMELYQAYTDYHGMMDLTENMFRHVAQEVCGTTCVPYGDVMIDLGKPFERMTMIDAVKKYSGVDFSQVATTEEAKALADEHHIEYEARHKRGDILNLFFEEYVEEHLIQPTFIMDHPIEISPLTKKKPENPDYVERFELFITGREMCNAYSELNDPIDQRERFAAQEEALKQGDEEANHTDEDFLRALEIGMPPTGGIGYGIDRLVMLLTNSPAIRDVLLFPTMKTLE
;
A
#
# COMPACT_ATOMS: atom_id res chain seq x y z
N MET A 1 -48.44 2.61 -19.61
CA MET A 1 -48.59 3.91 -19.00
C MET A 1 -48.28 3.71 -17.52
N SER A 2 -47.33 4.20 -16.90
CA SER A 2 -46.13 5.00 -17.11
C SER A 2 -45.39 4.98 -15.77
N GLU A 3 -44.28 4.28 -15.70
CA GLU A 3 -43.29 4.39 -14.64
C GLU A 3 -42.36 5.53 -15.03
N GLU A 4 -42.75 6.74 -14.77
CA GLU A 4 -41.84 7.90 -14.84
C GLU A 4 -42.33 8.94 -13.83
N ASN A 5 -41.58 9.07 -12.77
CA ASN A 5 -41.31 10.24 -11.95
C ASN A 5 -41.06 9.86 -10.48
N ARG A 6 -39.89 9.29 -10.19
CA ARG A 6 -39.25 9.53 -8.91
C ARG A 6 -38.17 10.59 -9.15
N THR A 7 -38.54 11.83 -8.90
CA THR A 7 -37.63 12.96 -8.85
C THR A 7 -36.50 12.69 -7.89
N ASN A 8 -35.27 12.67 -8.40
CA ASN A 8 -34.04 12.75 -7.64
C ASN A 8 -34.00 14.15 -6.97
N ALA A 9 -34.48 14.27 -5.76
CA ALA A 9 -34.06 15.35 -4.87
C ALA A 9 -32.64 15.00 -4.38
N PRO A 10 -31.70 15.95 -4.34
CA PRO A 10 -30.42 15.72 -3.70
C PRO A 10 -30.67 15.43 -2.23
N GLU A 11 -30.30 14.23 -1.75
CA GLU A 11 -30.33 13.90 -0.34
C GLU A 11 -29.30 14.79 0.36
N GLU A 12 -29.75 15.61 1.29
CA GLU A 12 -28.92 16.51 2.10
C GLU A 12 -27.99 15.65 2.98
N GLU A 13 -26.69 15.92 2.95
CA GLU A 13 -25.74 15.31 3.89
C GLU A 13 -26.17 15.61 5.34
N LEU A 14 -26.12 14.59 6.22
CA LEU A 14 -26.47 14.74 7.63
C LEU A 14 -25.63 15.85 8.27
N THR A 15 -26.29 16.82 8.87
CA THR A 15 -25.62 17.88 9.62
C THR A 15 -24.99 17.33 10.90
N GLN A 16 -24.04 18.03 11.50
CA GLN A 16 -23.44 17.64 12.78
C GLN A 16 -24.50 17.57 13.90
N GLU A 17 -25.56 18.38 13.84
CA GLU A 17 -26.71 18.34 14.78
C GLU A 17 -27.51 17.05 14.59
N ASP A 18 -27.76 16.63 13.36
CA ASP A 18 -28.44 15.36 13.05
C ASP A 18 -27.64 14.16 13.56
N ILE A 19 -26.33 14.16 13.32
CA ILE A 19 -25.41 13.11 13.81
C ILE A 19 -25.44 13.04 15.34
N ASN A 20 -25.39 14.16 16.02
CA ASN A 20 -25.44 14.22 17.49
C ASN A 20 -26.80 13.75 18.04
N SER A 21 -27.89 14.12 17.37
CA SER A 21 -29.25 13.67 17.71
C SER A 21 -29.40 12.16 17.54
N LEU A 22 -28.96 11.60 16.41
CA LEU A 22 -28.95 10.15 16.15
C LEU A 22 -28.07 9.39 17.16
N LYS A 23 -26.89 9.94 17.48
CA LYS A 23 -26.01 9.38 18.50
C LYS A 23 -26.70 9.28 19.86
N LYS A 24 -27.41 10.33 20.28
CA LYS A 24 -28.18 10.34 21.53
C LYS A 24 -29.26 9.26 21.54
N ILE A 25 -30.06 9.15 20.48
CA ILE A 25 -31.07 8.10 20.34
C ILE A 25 -30.47 6.71 20.47
N ARG A 26 -29.31 6.46 19.85
CA ARG A 26 -28.62 5.17 19.91
C ARG A 26 -28.02 4.88 21.29
N MET A 27 -27.57 5.91 22.00
CA MET A 27 -27.15 5.80 23.40
C MET A 27 -28.30 5.44 24.30
N ASP A 28 -29.47 6.07 24.15
CA ASP A 28 -30.67 5.75 24.94
C ASP A 28 -31.09 4.27 24.73
N LYS A 29 -31.07 3.77 23.50
CA LYS A 29 -31.29 2.37 23.17
C LYS A 29 -30.29 1.41 23.85
N LEU A 30 -29.01 1.82 23.90
CA LEU A 30 -27.98 1.06 24.60
C LEU A 30 -28.26 1.00 26.11
N GLU A 31 -28.62 2.11 26.73
CA GLU A 31 -28.94 2.15 28.16
C GLU A 31 -30.18 1.28 28.50
N GLU A 32 -31.19 1.24 27.62
CA GLU A 32 -32.30 0.31 27.75
C GLU A 32 -31.88 -1.16 27.71
N LEU A 33 -30.92 -1.51 26.83
CA LEU A 33 -30.37 -2.87 26.77
C LEU A 33 -29.57 -3.22 28.02
N LYS A 34 -28.76 -2.30 28.51
CA LYS A 34 -28.01 -2.45 29.77
C LYS A 34 -28.93 -2.66 30.96
N ALA A 35 -30.02 -1.89 31.06
CA ALA A 35 -31.01 -2.01 32.10
C ALA A 35 -31.71 -3.41 32.13
N LYS A 36 -31.73 -4.09 30.97
CA LYS A 36 -32.22 -5.48 30.84
C LYS A 36 -31.12 -6.53 31.10
N GLY A 37 -29.90 -6.16 31.47
CA GLY A 37 -28.75 -7.05 31.59
C GLY A 37 -28.23 -7.60 30.26
N LYS A 38 -28.53 -6.92 29.15
CA LYS A 38 -28.11 -7.30 27.78
C LYS A 38 -27.08 -6.27 27.23
N ASN A 39 -26.07 -5.95 28.03
CA ASN A 39 -25.01 -5.05 27.59
C ASN A 39 -24.12 -5.73 26.53
N PRO A 40 -24.13 -5.30 25.25
CA PRO A 40 -23.34 -5.95 24.21
C PRO A 40 -21.84 -5.83 24.44
N PHE A 41 -21.38 -4.80 25.14
CA PHE A 41 -19.95 -4.54 25.41
C PHE A 41 -19.36 -5.45 26.52
N GLU A 42 -20.17 -6.25 27.20
CA GLU A 42 -19.71 -7.27 28.14
C GLU A 42 -19.41 -8.61 27.47
N ILE A 43 -19.83 -8.78 26.20
CA ILE A 43 -19.56 -9.99 25.44
C ILE A 43 -18.10 -9.96 24.95
N THR A 44 -17.28 -10.86 25.46
CA THR A 44 -15.85 -10.92 25.15
C THR A 44 -15.51 -11.91 24.03
N LYS A 45 -16.41 -12.85 23.72
CA LYS A 45 -16.21 -13.89 22.70
C LYS A 45 -17.53 -14.27 22.04
N TYR A 46 -17.47 -14.55 20.75
CA TYR A 46 -18.54 -15.17 19.98
C TYR A 46 -17.95 -16.23 19.04
N ASP A 47 -18.51 -17.44 19.05
CA ASP A 47 -17.96 -18.54 18.27
C ASP A 47 -18.54 -18.52 16.85
N VAL A 48 -17.69 -18.22 15.88
CA VAL A 48 -18.01 -18.19 14.45
C VAL A 48 -17.56 -19.52 13.84
N THR A 49 -18.48 -20.23 13.16
CA THR A 49 -18.20 -21.51 12.50
C THR A 49 -17.97 -21.38 11.00
N ALA A 50 -18.45 -20.30 10.38
CA ALA A 50 -18.27 -20.00 8.97
C ALA A 50 -18.30 -18.50 8.72
N SER A 51 -17.55 -18.03 7.72
CA SER A 51 -17.73 -16.70 7.16
C SER A 51 -18.96 -16.64 6.24
N CYS A 52 -19.39 -15.43 5.87
CA CYS A 52 -20.53 -15.25 4.97
C CYS A 52 -20.32 -15.94 3.60
N ALA A 53 -19.12 -15.84 3.03
CA ALA A 53 -18.78 -16.52 1.78
C ALA A 53 -18.74 -18.05 1.94
N GLU A 54 -18.14 -18.56 3.02
CA GLU A 54 -18.10 -20.00 3.27
C GLU A 54 -19.49 -20.59 3.48
N ALA A 55 -20.38 -19.89 4.19
CA ALA A 55 -21.75 -20.33 4.38
C ALA A 55 -22.50 -20.48 3.05
N LYS A 56 -22.33 -19.52 2.12
CA LYS A 56 -22.90 -19.60 0.77
C LYS A 56 -22.31 -20.75 -0.02
N ALA A 57 -20.97 -20.86 -0.06
CA ALA A 57 -20.28 -21.90 -0.82
C ALA A 57 -20.62 -23.32 -0.34
N GLN A 58 -20.73 -23.52 0.97
CA GLN A 58 -21.16 -24.81 1.55
C GLN A 58 -22.57 -25.18 1.08
N TYR A 59 -23.48 -24.20 1.07
CA TYR A 59 -24.85 -24.43 0.62
C TYR A 59 -24.93 -24.72 -0.89
N GLU A 60 -24.22 -23.94 -1.71
CA GLU A 60 -24.17 -24.16 -3.16
C GLU A 60 -23.66 -25.56 -3.52
N LYS A 61 -22.62 -26.01 -2.83
CA LYS A 61 -22.08 -27.36 -3.00
C LYS A 61 -23.08 -28.43 -2.62
N LEU A 62 -23.72 -28.32 -1.44
CA LEU A 62 -24.74 -29.24 -1.01
C LEU A 62 -25.93 -29.27 -1.96
N GLU A 63 -26.43 -28.10 -2.38
CA GLU A 63 -27.55 -27.99 -3.31
C GLU A 63 -27.24 -28.67 -4.65
N ALA A 64 -26.02 -28.52 -5.19
CA ALA A 64 -25.58 -29.18 -6.41
C ALA A 64 -25.58 -30.71 -6.28
N GLU A 65 -25.00 -31.23 -5.18
CA GLU A 65 -24.96 -32.66 -4.86
C GLU A 65 -26.36 -33.27 -4.74
N LEU A 66 -27.28 -32.56 -4.05
CA LEU A 66 -28.65 -33.03 -3.86
C LEU A 66 -29.52 -32.90 -5.11
N LYS A 67 -29.25 -31.93 -5.99
CA LYS A 67 -29.88 -31.82 -7.31
C LYS A 67 -29.58 -33.05 -8.19
N GLU A 68 -28.36 -33.54 -8.18
CA GLU A 68 -28.00 -34.77 -8.90
C GLU A 68 -28.80 -35.99 -8.38
N GLN A 69 -29.04 -36.07 -7.06
CA GLN A 69 -29.80 -37.16 -6.43
C GLN A 69 -31.33 -37.07 -6.65
N ALA A 70 -31.84 -35.84 -6.70
CA ALA A 70 -33.27 -35.58 -6.90
C ALA A 70 -33.68 -35.70 -8.38
N GLY A 71 -32.77 -35.45 -9.33
CA GLY A 71 -33.08 -35.32 -10.76
C GLY A 71 -33.98 -34.12 -11.03
N GLU A 72 -35.07 -34.30 -11.78
CA GLU A 72 -36.05 -33.24 -12.07
C GLU A 72 -37.13 -33.06 -11.01
N ASP A 73 -37.08 -33.81 -9.90
CA ASP A 73 -38.09 -33.79 -8.83
C ASP A 73 -37.78 -32.67 -7.80
N GLU A 74 -38.46 -31.53 -7.95
CA GLU A 74 -38.30 -30.36 -7.07
C GLU A 74 -38.79 -30.62 -5.63
N GLU A 75 -39.84 -31.44 -5.42
CA GLU A 75 -40.32 -31.76 -4.07
C GLU A 75 -39.32 -32.63 -3.33
N LYS A 76 -38.78 -33.63 -3.99
CA LYS A 76 -37.71 -34.47 -3.46
C LYS A 76 -36.45 -33.67 -3.14
N LEU A 77 -36.05 -32.72 -4.00
CA LEU A 77 -34.93 -31.84 -3.71
C LEU A 77 -35.17 -31.02 -2.43
N LYS A 78 -36.36 -30.47 -2.28
CA LYS A 78 -36.74 -29.70 -1.09
C LYS A 78 -36.69 -30.55 0.19
N GLU A 79 -37.18 -31.76 0.14
CA GLU A 79 -37.10 -32.70 1.29
C GLU A 79 -35.65 -33.05 1.64
N LEU A 80 -34.82 -33.31 0.63
CA LEU A 80 -33.39 -33.60 0.81
C LEU A 80 -32.63 -32.40 1.41
N LEU A 81 -32.88 -31.17 0.95
CA LEU A 81 -32.29 -29.95 1.51
C LEU A 81 -32.73 -29.72 2.95
N GLU A 82 -34.01 -30.02 3.27
CA GLU A 82 -34.53 -29.90 4.63
C GLU A 82 -33.94 -30.94 5.59
N ALA A 83 -33.69 -32.15 5.11
CA ALA A 83 -33.06 -33.21 5.89
C ALA A 83 -31.54 -32.99 6.10
N ASN A 84 -30.87 -32.26 5.20
CA ASN A 84 -29.44 -32.03 5.24
C ASN A 84 -29.06 -30.55 5.50
N ARG A 85 -29.84 -29.84 6.34
CA ARG A 85 -29.63 -28.43 6.67
C ARG A 85 -28.21 -28.17 7.19
N ILE A 86 -27.54 -27.18 6.59
CA ILE A 86 -26.26 -26.67 7.06
C ILE A 86 -26.53 -25.60 8.11
N THR A 87 -26.18 -25.87 9.36
CA THR A 87 -26.25 -24.89 10.45
C THR A 87 -24.92 -24.20 10.61
N VAL A 88 -24.95 -22.86 10.67
CA VAL A 88 -23.76 -22.00 10.79
C VAL A 88 -23.97 -20.99 11.92
N SER A 89 -22.84 -20.56 12.48
CA SER A 89 -22.74 -19.38 13.33
C SER A 89 -21.88 -18.37 12.60
N VAL A 90 -22.45 -17.21 12.28
CA VAL A 90 -21.77 -16.11 11.57
C VAL A 90 -21.82 -14.84 12.38
N ALA A 91 -20.84 -13.95 12.22
CA ALA A 91 -20.86 -12.64 12.84
C ALA A 91 -20.46 -11.56 11.84
N GLY A 92 -21.07 -10.39 11.94
CA GLY A 92 -20.77 -9.29 11.01
C GLY A 92 -21.55 -8.03 11.33
N ARG A 93 -21.41 -7.06 10.44
CA ARG A 93 -22.08 -5.76 10.54
C ARG A 93 -23.40 -5.77 9.79
N VAL A 94 -24.45 -5.23 10.42
CA VAL A 94 -25.76 -5.00 9.78
C VAL A 94 -25.63 -3.86 8.79
N MET A 95 -25.81 -4.16 7.50
CA MET A 95 -25.67 -3.18 6.43
C MET A 95 -27.02 -2.69 5.87
N SER A 96 -28.07 -3.50 5.98
CA SER A 96 -29.43 -3.12 5.58
C SER A 96 -30.46 -3.81 6.45
N ARG A 97 -31.66 -3.25 6.53
CA ARG A 97 -32.75 -3.88 7.29
C ARG A 97 -34.11 -3.56 6.67
N ARG A 98 -34.92 -4.60 6.49
CA ARG A 98 -36.31 -4.49 6.04
C ARG A 98 -37.22 -5.24 7.02
N LEU A 99 -38.03 -4.50 7.78
CA LEU A 99 -39.02 -5.07 8.72
C LEU A 99 -40.32 -5.37 7.98
N MET A 100 -40.88 -6.55 8.20
CA MET A 100 -42.10 -7.04 7.56
C MET A 100 -43.01 -7.66 8.63
N GLY A 101 -43.61 -6.84 9.49
CA GLY A 101 -44.45 -7.27 10.60
C GLY A 101 -43.69 -8.12 11.63
N LYS A 102 -43.92 -9.44 11.64
CA LYS A 102 -43.27 -10.41 12.55
C LYS A 102 -42.01 -11.06 11.97
N ALA A 103 -41.51 -10.56 10.85
CA ALA A 103 -40.31 -11.03 10.20
C ALA A 103 -39.45 -9.86 9.77
N SER A 104 -38.18 -10.13 9.53
CA SER A 104 -37.25 -9.15 8.96
C SER A 104 -36.23 -9.83 8.05
N PHE A 105 -35.81 -9.11 7.02
CA PHE A 105 -34.62 -9.41 6.26
C PHE A 105 -33.59 -8.32 6.52
N PHE A 106 -32.31 -8.70 6.64
CA PHE A 106 -31.21 -7.76 6.73
C PHE A 106 -29.94 -8.35 6.10
N ASP A 107 -29.07 -7.48 5.61
CA ASP A 107 -27.76 -7.87 5.08
C ASP A 107 -26.75 -7.85 6.23
N LEU A 108 -26.10 -8.95 6.46
CA LEU A 108 -24.95 -9.11 7.33
C LEU A 108 -23.69 -9.13 6.47
N ARG A 109 -22.69 -8.31 6.80
CA ARG A 109 -21.40 -8.28 6.11
C ARG A 109 -20.28 -8.58 7.08
N ASP A 110 -19.41 -9.52 6.70
CA ASP A 110 -18.15 -9.80 7.37
C ASP A 110 -16.94 -9.44 6.51
N LYS A 111 -15.78 -10.03 6.79
CA LYS A 111 -14.54 -9.83 6.03
C LYS A 111 -14.59 -10.41 4.61
N SER A 112 -15.41 -11.43 4.39
CA SER A 112 -15.43 -12.25 3.17
C SER A 112 -16.45 -11.78 2.15
N ASP A 113 -17.66 -11.48 2.60
CA ASP A 113 -18.79 -11.09 1.74
C ASP A 113 -19.97 -10.63 2.60
N LYS A 114 -21.11 -10.42 1.99
CA LYS A 114 -22.40 -10.22 2.64
C LYS A 114 -23.28 -11.44 2.47
N VAL A 115 -24.14 -11.70 3.46
CA VAL A 115 -25.20 -12.69 3.38
C VAL A 115 -26.51 -12.09 3.86
N GLN A 116 -27.63 -12.44 3.22
CA GLN A 116 -28.94 -12.05 3.70
C GLN A 116 -29.32 -12.93 4.90
N VAL A 117 -29.86 -12.31 5.93
CA VAL A 117 -30.40 -13.01 7.12
C VAL A 117 -31.90 -12.84 7.17
N TYR A 118 -32.63 -13.94 7.29
CA TYR A 118 -34.06 -13.99 7.53
C TYR A 118 -34.31 -14.28 8.98
N LEU A 119 -35.01 -13.40 9.68
CA LEU A 119 -35.26 -13.47 11.12
C LEU A 119 -36.75 -13.37 11.38
N ARG A 120 -37.29 -14.30 12.19
CA ARG A 120 -38.72 -14.37 12.55
C ARG A 120 -38.89 -14.33 14.04
N MET A 121 -39.92 -13.58 14.48
CA MET A 121 -40.29 -13.46 15.88
C MET A 121 -40.63 -14.84 16.53
N ASN A 122 -41.25 -15.75 15.76
CA ASN A 122 -41.62 -17.06 16.28
C ASN A 122 -40.41 -17.99 16.48
N GLU A 123 -39.27 -17.72 15.84
CA GLU A 123 -38.06 -18.54 15.95
C GLU A 123 -37.16 -18.06 17.08
N ILE A 124 -36.91 -16.74 17.16
CA ILE A 124 -36.00 -16.17 18.15
C ILE A 124 -36.68 -15.74 19.45
N GLY A 125 -37.99 -15.71 19.48
CA GLY A 125 -38.78 -15.21 20.61
C GLY A 125 -39.18 -13.75 20.46
N LYS A 126 -40.25 -13.36 21.18
CA LYS A 126 -40.80 -12.00 21.09
C LYS A 126 -39.84 -10.95 21.68
N GLU A 127 -39.20 -11.25 22.80
CA GLU A 127 -38.34 -10.34 23.51
C GLU A 127 -37.09 -10.03 22.66
N GLU A 128 -36.41 -11.04 22.15
CA GLU A 128 -35.25 -10.91 21.28
C GLU A 128 -35.59 -10.18 19.97
N PHE A 129 -36.80 -10.44 19.42
CA PHE A 129 -37.27 -9.73 18.23
C PHE A 129 -37.57 -8.26 18.51
N ASP A 130 -38.09 -7.91 19.68
CA ASP A 130 -38.32 -6.52 20.08
C ASP A 130 -37.00 -5.80 20.37
N ASP A 131 -35.97 -6.46 20.91
CA ASP A 131 -34.62 -5.92 21.06
C ASP A 131 -33.94 -5.76 19.69
N TYR A 132 -34.07 -6.74 18.77
CA TYR A 132 -33.60 -6.61 17.39
C TYR A 132 -34.22 -5.40 16.67
N LYS A 133 -35.51 -5.11 16.86
CA LYS A 133 -36.13 -3.92 16.26
C LYS A 133 -35.51 -2.59 16.71
N LYS A 134 -34.94 -2.56 17.92
CA LYS A 134 -34.21 -1.39 18.44
C LYS A 134 -32.79 -1.30 17.88
N GLY A 135 -32.28 -2.35 17.24
CA GLY A 135 -30.98 -2.34 16.57
C GLY A 135 -30.92 -1.29 15.46
N ASP A 136 -29.73 -0.88 15.09
CA ASP A 136 -29.47 0.11 14.06
C ASP A 136 -28.55 -0.45 12.96
N ILE A 137 -28.61 0.15 11.77
CA ILE A 137 -27.63 -0.12 10.72
C ILE A 137 -26.24 0.28 11.25
N GLY A 138 -25.27 -0.59 11.06
CA GLY A 138 -23.93 -0.44 11.62
C GLY A 138 -23.68 -1.31 12.86
N ASP A 139 -24.69 -1.82 13.54
CA ASP A 139 -24.51 -2.73 14.66
C ASP A 139 -23.75 -4.01 14.23
N ILE A 140 -22.94 -4.55 15.12
CA ILE A 140 -22.28 -5.85 14.92
C ILE A 140 -23.07 -6.91 15.66
N VAL A 141 -23.44 -7.97 14.94
CA VAL A 141 -24.32 -9.03 15.45
C VAL A 141 -23.75 -10.41 15.16
N GLY A 142 -24.11 -11.37 16.02
CA GLY A 142 -23.91 -12.79 15.81
C GLY A 142 -25.24 -13.48 15.50
N ILE A 143 -25.21 -14.39 14.55
CA ILE A 143 -26.37 -15.13 14.06
C ILE A 143 -26.05 -16.62 14.05
N GLU A 144 -26.84 -17.42 14.76
CA GLU A 144 -26.86 -18.87 14.60
C GLU A 144 -28.12 -19.27 13.82
N GLY A 145 -27.99 -20.13 12.82
CA GLY A 145 -29.12 -20.54 12.00
C GLY A 145 -28.70 -21.45 10.85
N PHE A 146 -29.67 -21.87 10.03
CA PHE A 146 -29.39 -22.71 8.87
C PHE A 146 -29.44 -21.94 7.57
N VAL A 147 -28.60 -22.34 6.62
CA VAL A 147 -28.54 -21.75 5.29
C VAL A 147 -29.64 -22.33 4.41
N PHE A 148 -30.27 -21.46 3.62
CA PHE A 148 -31.35 -21.86 2.72
C PHE A 148 -31.39 -20.89 1.50
N ARG A 149 -32.12 -21.30 0.46
CA ARG A 149 -32.41 -20.42 -0.69
C ARG A 149 -33.84 -19.88 -0.56
N THR A 150 -33.97 -18.57 -0.67
CA THR A 150 -35.28 -17.89 -0.69
C THR A 150 -36.03 -18.20 -2.01
N LYS A 151 -37.32 -17.91 -2.05
CA LYS A 151 -38.14 -18.04 -3.27
C LYS A 151 -37.66 -17.16 -4.42
N MET A 152 -36.90 -16.09 -4.11
CA MET A 152 -36.33 -15.18 -5.10
C MET A 152 -34.92 -15.62 -5.55
N GLY A 153 -34.44 -16.78 -5.08
CA GLY A 153 -33.16 -17.34 -5.45
C GLY A 153 -31.96 -16.90 -4.59
N GLU A 154 -32.13 -16.01 -3.62
CA GLU A 154 -31.06 -15.53 -2.75
C GLU A 154 -30.70 -16.55 -1.68
N ILE A 155 -29.41 -16.89 -1.53
CA ILE A 155 -28.90 -17.71 -0.42
C ILE A 155 -28.89 -16.87 0.84
N SER A 156 -29.58 -17.36 1.87
CA SER A 156 -29.84 -16.63 3.09
C SER A 156 -29.65 -17.53 4.32
N ILE A 157 -29.46 -16.91 5.48
CA ILE A 157 -29.45 -17.64 6.77
C ILE A 157 -30.78 -17.43 7.46
N HIS A 158 -31.48 -18.51 7.77
CA HIS A 158 -32.66 -18.49 8.62
C HIS A 158 -32.21 -18.49 10.07
N ALA A 159 -32.28 -17.32 10.71
CA ALA A 159 -31.78 -17.13 12.06
C ALA A 159 -32.65 -17.84 13.09
N GLN A 160 -32.02 -18.65 13.94
CA GLN A 160 -32.58 -19.30 15.11
C GLN A 160 -32.17 -18.62 16.42
N LYS A 161 -31.02 -17.89 16.37
CA LYS A 161 -30.53 -17.07 17.48
C LYS A 161 -29.95 -15.78 16.96
N PHE A 162 -30.16 -14.70 17.68
CA PHE A 162 -29.65 -13.37 17.44
C PHE A 162 -28.93 -12.86 18.68
N VAL A 163 -27.72 -12.33 18.51
CA VAL A 163 -26.92 -11.72 19.58
C VAL A 163 -26.38 -10.39 19.10
N LEU A 164 -26.65 -9.30 19.81
CA LEU A 164 -26.00 -8.03 19.58
C LEU A 164 -24.61 -8.06 20.22
N LEU A 165 -23.56 -8.00 19.41
CA LEU A 165 -22.16 -8.07 19.86
C LEU A 165 -21.53 -6.71 20.10
N SER A 166 -21.97 -5.69 19.35
CA SER A 166 -21.52 -4.31 19.52
C SER A 166 -22.54 -3.33 18.96
N LYS A 167 -22.84 -2.29 19.71
CA LYS A 167 -23.75 -1.22 19.31
C LYS A 167 -23.02 -0.12 18.56
N SER A 168 -23.44 0.17 17.35
CA SER A 168 -22.96 1.32 16.58
C SER A 168 -23.62 2.59 17.09
N LEU A 169 -22.86 3.48 17.71
CA LEU A 169 -23.39 4.72 18.28
C LEU A 169 -23.44 5.86 17.23
N LEU A 170 -22.59 5.82 16.22
CA LEU A 170 -22.61 6.77 15.11
C LEU A 170 -23.30 6.14 13.89
N PRO A 171 -24.11 6.92 13.12
CA PRO A 171 -24.62 6.45 11.85
C PRO A 171 -23.46 6.22 10.87
N LEU A 172 -23.60 5.24 10.00
CA LEU A 172 -22.70 5.13 8.85
C LEU A 172 -23.10 6.19 7.81
N PRO A 173 -22.13 6.72 7.04
CA PRO A 173 -22.42 7.55 5.88
C PRO A 173 -23.39 6.85 4.93
N GLU A 174 -24.15 7.62 4.16
CA GLU A 174 -25.26 7.08 3.36
C GLU A 174 -24.83 6.02 2.34
N LYS A 175 -25.68 5.01 2.21
CA LYS A 175 -25.42 3.75 1.51
C LYS A 175 -25.26 3.85 0.01
N TRP A 176 -25.92 4.79 -0.63
CA TRP A 176 -26.14 4.77 -2.07
C TRP A 176 -24.97 5.29 -2.90
N HIS A 177 -24.09 6.08 -2.28
CA HIS A 177 -22.98 6.74 -2.96
C HIS A 177 -21.60 6.45 -2.34
N GLY A 178 -21.51 5.65 -1.27
CA GLY A 178 -20.27 5.46 -0.52
C GLY A 178 -19.81 6.75 0.16
N LEU A 179 -18.65 6.70 0.78
CA LEU A 179 -17.96 7.90 1.28
C LEU A 179 -17.18 8.50 0.11
N LYS A 180 -17.66 9.65 -0.44
CA LYS A 180 -17.08 10.27 -1.64
C LYS A 180 -15.97 11.27 -1.32
N ASP A 181 -16.11 12.00 -0.21
CA ASP A 181 -15.11 13.00 0.18
C ASP A 181 -13.75 12.33 0.45
N GLN A 182 -12.77 12.67 -0.36
CA GLN A 182 -11.46 12.04 -0.35
C GLN A 182 -10.69 12.33 0.94
N ASP A 183 -10.80 13.54 1.50
CA ASP A 183 -10.15 13.90 2.76
C ASP A 183 -10.70 13.06 3.92
N THR A 184 -12.02 12.92 4.01
CA THR A 184 -12.69 12.07 5.01
C THR A 184 -12.33 10.59 4.84
N ARG A 185 -12.23 10.09 3.60
CA ARG A 185 -11.79 8.71 3.30
C ARG A 185 -10.40 8.42 3.84
N TYR A 186 -9.48 9.35 3.71
CA TYR A 186 -8.13 9.19 4.23
C TYR A 186 -8.07 9.29 5.76
N ARG A 187 -8.83 10.21 6.37
CA ARG A 187 -8.87 10.40 7.83
C ARG A 187 -9.64 9.31 8.57
N GLN A 188 -10.73 8.84 7.96
CA GLN A 188 -11.61 7.82 8.53
C GLN A 188 -11.56 6.52 7.71
N ARG A 189 -10.38 5.98 7.51
CA ARG A 189 -10.15 4.77 6.72
C ARG A 189 -11.04 3.59 7.14
N TYR A 190 -11.31 3.46 8.45
CA TYR A 190 -12.23 2.46 8.97
C TYR A 190 -13.66 2.64 8.45
N THR A 191 -14.12 3.87 8.25
CA THR A 191 -15.42 4.18 7.65
C THR A 191 -15.39 3.93 6.14
N ASP A 192 -14.32 4.33 5.46
CA ASP A 192 -14.08 4.06 4.03
C ASP A 192 -14.13 2.55 3.73
N HIS A 193 -13.50 1.71 4.53
CA HIS A 193 -13.55 0.25 4.40
C HIS A 193 -14.95 -0.35 4.61
N ILE A 194 -15.82 0.32 5.36
CA ILE A 194 -17.20 -0.12 5.55
C ILE A 194 -18.07 0.29 4.36
N CYS A 195 -17.90 1.52 3.87
CA CYS A 195 -18.73 2.10 2.82
C CYS A 195 -18.28 1.72 1.41
N ASN A 196 -16.97 1.60 1.19
CA ASN A 196 -16.32 1.30 -0.09
C ASN A 196 -15.53 -0.02 0.02
N PRO A 197 -16.19 -1.18 -0.12
CA PRO A 197 -15.54 -2.49 0.11
C PRO A 197 -14.33 -2.74 -0.79
N GLU A 198 -14.34 -2.20 -2.01
CA GLU A 198 -13.26 -2.31 -3.00
C GLU A 198 -11.93 -1.72 -2.49
N VAL A 199 -11.99 -0.75 -1.58
CA VAL A 199 -10.78 -0.16 -0.98
C VAL A 199 -10.00 -1.18 -0.15
N LYS A 200 -10.70 -2.17 0.43
CA LYS A 200 -10.02 -3.26 1.17
C LYS A 200 -9.13 -4.11 0.29
N ASP A 201 -9.51 -4.29 -0.98
CA ASP A 201 -8.77 -5.13 -1.92
C ASP A 201 -7.37 -4.56 -2.16
N THR A 202 -7.22 -3.23 -2.20
CA THR A 202 -5.92 -2.55 -2.29
C THR A 202 -5.00 -2.95 -1.13
N PHE A 203 -5.51 -2.96 0.11
CA PHE A 203 -4.71 -3.29 1.29
C PHE A 203 -4.45 -4.80 1.44
N ILE A 204 -5.38 -5.64 0.99
CA ILE A 204 -5.17 -7.09 0.89
C ILE A 204 -4.05 -7.37 -0.12
N LYS A 205 -4.12 -6.77 -1.32
CA LYS A 205 -3.08 -6.89 -2.35
C LYS A 205 -1.74 -6.33 -1.85
N ARG A 206 -1.72 -5.19 -1.15
CA ARG A 206 -0.50 -4.66 -0.53
C ARG A 206 0.17 -5.71 0.36
N SER A 207 -0.59 -6.36 1.23
CA SER A 207 -0.06 -7.42 2.10
C SER A 207 0.45 -8.63 1.31
N GLN A 208 -0.26 -9.01 0.25
CA GLN A 208 0.14 -10.11 -0.64
C GLN A 208 1.41 -9.76 -1.41
N ILE A 209 1.56 -8.54 -1.92
CA ILE A 209 2.76 -8.04 -2.62
C ILE A 209 3.97 -8.16 -1.70
N ILE A 210 3.91 -7.64 -0.49
CA ILE A 210 5.02 -7.70 0.46
C ILE A 210 5.36 -9.16 0.82
N SER A 211 4.35 -10.00 1.01
CA SER A 211 4.56 -11.43 1.29
C SER A 211 5.17 -12.18 0.08
N SER A 212 4.80 -11.80 -1.14
CA SER A 212 5.35 -12.36 -2.38
C SER A 212 6.82 -11.99 -2.54
N ILE A 213 7.17 -10.72 -2.31
CA ILE A 213 8.56 -10.22 -2.33
C ILE A 213 9.41 -11.02 -1.34
N ARG A 214 8.95 -11.19 -0.09
CA ARG A 214 9.68 -11.98 0.92
C ARG A 214 9.95 -13.40 0.46
N ARG A 215 8.91 -14.11 0.01
CA ARG A 215 9.08 -15.49 -0.50
C ARG A 215 10.06 -15.56 -1.67
N TYR A 216 10.00 -14.59 -2.59
CA TYR A 216 10.91 -14.53 -3.71
C TYR A 216 12.37 -14.37 -3.26
N LEU A 217 12.64 -13.41 -2.38
CA LEU A 217 13.99 -13.11 -1.88
C LEU A 217 14.53 -14.23 -0.99
N ASP A 218 13.71 -14.79 -0.09
CA ASP A 218 14.09 -15.96 0.72
C ASP A 218 14.46 -17.15 -0.16
N GLY A 219 13.70 -17.39 -1.24
CA GLY A 219 13.98 -18.41 -2.26
C GLY A 219 15.27 -18.17 -3.03
N GLN A 220 15.76 -16.92 -3.09
CA GLN A 220 17.06 -16.56 -3.67
C GLN A 220 18.21 -16.57 -2.64
N GLY A 221 17.93 -16.94 -1.38
CA GLY A 221 18.90 -17.02 -0.31
C GLY A 221 19.25 -15.68 0.35
N PHE A 222 18.39 -14.68 0.23
CA PHE A 222 18.52 -13.44 1.01
C PHE A 222 18.02 -13.65 2.44
N MET A 223 18.64 -12.94 3.38
CA MET A 223 18.23 -12.88 4.78
C MET A 223 17.52 -11.55 5.05
N GLU A 224 16.28 -11.58 5.56
CA GLU A 224 15.62 -10.37 6.08
C GLU A 224 16.27 -9.99 7.41
N VAL A 225 16.62 -8.71 7.54
CA VAL A 225 17.25 -8.16 8.75
C VAL A 225 16.51 -6.89 9.20
N GLU A 226 16.77 -6.46 10.42
CA GLU A 226 16.27 -5.20 10.98
C GLU A 226 17.46 -4.35 11.43
N THR A 227 17.44 -3.07 11.08
CA THR A 227 18.46 -2.09 11.46
C THR A 227 17.82 -0.92 12.19
N PRO A 228 18.61 -0.07 12.91
CA PRO A 228 18.06 0.99 13.73
C PRO A 228 17.24 2.03 12.95
N MET A 229 16.08 2.43 13.49
CA MET A 229 15.31 3.58 13.00
C MET A 229 15.82 4.90 13.57
N LEU A 230 16.36 4.88 14.82
CA LEU A 230 17.01 6.02 15.44
C LEU A 230 18.50 5.92 15.17
N VAL A 231 19.05 6.93 14.51
CA VAL A 231 20.44 6.96 14.06
C VAL A 231 21.11 8.26 14.50
N SER A 232 22.40 8.22 14.75
CA SER A 232 23.20 9.42 15.03
C SER A 232 23.48 10.21 13.75
N ASN A 233 23.69 9.52 12.62
CA ASN A 233 23.88 10.10 11.32
C ASN A 233 22.87 9.51 10.31
N ALA A 234 22.06 10.36 9.69
CA ALA A 234 21.13 9.97 8.63
C ALA A 234 21.83 10.15 7.29
N GLY A 235 22.14 9.04 6.63
CA GLY A 235 22.83 9.01 5.32
C GLY A 235 22.21 7.94 4.42
N GLY A 236 22.75 7.82 3.19
CA GLY A 236 22.28 6.85 2.19
C GLY A 236 21.17 7.38 1.26
N ALA A 237 20.78 8.65 1.40
CA ALA A 237 19.86 9.32 0.49
C ALA A 237 20.11 10.84 0.53
N ALA A 238 19.65 11.55 -0.50
CA ALA A 238 19.55 13.01 -0.47
C ALA A 238 18.15 13.34 0.10
N ALA A 239 18.07 13.65 1.38
CA ALA A 239 16.82 13.96 2.05
C ALA A 239 17.03 14.61 3.43
N ARG A 240 16.11 15.47 3.84
CA ARG A 240 16.13 16.08 5.18
C ARG A 240 15.57 15.11 6.22
N PRO A 241 16.31 14.79 7.32
CA PRO A 241 15.81 13.93 8.38
C PRO A 241 14.84 14.64 9.32
N PHE A 242 14.01 13.85 10.03
CA PHE A 242 13.38 14.30 11.28
C PHE A 242 14.37 14.14 12.44
N GLU A 243 14.42 15.12 13.34
CA GLU A 243 15.28 15.13 14.51
C GLU A 243 14.47 14.99 15.80
N THR A 244 15.03 14.31 16.78
CA THR A 244 14.43 14.14 18.11
C THR A 244 15.51 13.99 19.17
N HIS A 245 15.13 14.15 20.44
CA HIS A 245 16.06 14.04 21.57
C HIS A 245 15.84 12.73 22.34
N TYR A 246 16.94 11.97 22.59
CA TYR A 246 16.91 10.75 23.37
C TYR A 246 17.24 11.06 24.84
N ASN A 247 16.22 11.25 25.66
CA ASN A 247 16.35 11.71 27.06
C ASN A 247 17.29 10.86 27.94
N ALA A 248 17.34 9.54 27.72
CA ALA A 248 18.15 8.66 28.60
C ALA A 248 19.66 8.80 28.38
N LEU A 249 20.07 9.21 27.18
CA LEU A 249 21.48 9.44 26.83
C LEU A 249 21.83 10.93 26.77
N ASP A 250 20.83 11.82 26.85
CA ASP A 250 20.97 13.26 26.63
C ASP A 250 21.63 13.59 25.27
N GLU A 251 21.16 12.91 24.20
CA GLU A 251 21.71 12.99 22.86
C GLU A 251 20.60 13.29 21.84
N ASP A 252 20.94 14.12 20.83
CA ASP A 252 20.09 14.34 19.68
C ASP A 252 20.28 13.19 18.68
N VAL A 253 19.18 12.61 18.22
CA VAL A 253 19.14 11.52 17.25
C VAL A 253 18.21 11.87 16.09
N LYS A 254 18.39 11.19 14.97
CA LYS A 254 17.60 11.39 13.75
C LYS A 254 16.79 10.14 13.43
N LEU A 255 15.66 10.31 12.78
CA LEU A 255 14.97 9.21 12.13
C LEU A 255 15.67 8.90 10.79
N ARG A 256 15.91 7.62 10.52
CA ARG A 256 16.60 7.16 9.29
C ARG A 256 15.87 7.61 8.03
N ILE A 257 16.63 8.02 7.01
CA ILE A 257 16.13 8.40 5.67
C ILE A 257 16.33 7.30 4.63
N SER A 258 17.16 6.27 4.94
CA SER A 258 17.53 5.12 4.13
C SER A 258 17.96 3.97 5.05
N LEU A 259 18.10 2.76 4.50
CA LEU A 259 18.58 1.55 5.17
C LEU A 259 20.04 1.24 4.80
N GLU A 260 20.58 1.90 3.79
CA GLU A 260 21.78 1.62 3.03
C GLU A 260 23.03 1.38 3.90
N LEU A 261 23.43 2.38 4.69
CA LEU A 261 24.73 2.33 5.36
C LEU A 261 24.83 1.21 6.40
N TYR A 262 23.72 0.82 7.03
CA TYR A 262 23.69 -0.31 7.95
C TYR A 262 23.74 -1.66 7.23
N LEU A 263 23.01 -1.79 6.12
CA LEU A 263 23.01 -3.03 5.34
C LEU A 263 24.39 -3.30 4.71
N LYS A 264 25.07 -2.25 4.23
CA LYS A 264 26.46 -2.37 3.74
C LYS A 264 27.44 -2.84 4.83
N ARG A 265 27.27 -2.36 6.08
CA ARG A 265 28.08 -2.86 7.21
C ARG A 265 27.85 -4.36 7.46
N LEU A 266 26.65 -4.89 7.23
CA LEU A 266 26.37 -6.32 7.31
C LEU A 266 27.07 -7.11 6.20
N ILE A 267 27.15 -6.56 4.98
CA ILE A 267 27.96 -7.13 3.90
C ILE A 267 29.45 -7.22 4.28
N VAL A 268 30.01 -6.16 4.87
CA VAL A 268 31.37 -6.19 5.42
C VAL A 268 31.52 -7.29 6.47
N GLY A 269 30.49 -7.51 7.28
CA GLY A 269 30.44 -8.57 8.29
C GLY A 269 30.27 -9.98 7.73
N GLY A 270 30.14 -10.17 6.40
CA GLY A 270 30.04 -11.47 5.75
C GLY A 270 28.60 -11.97 5.54
N LEU A 271 27.57 -11.16 5.80
CA LEU A 271 26.20 -11.48 5.39
C LEU A 271 26.03 -11.12 3.91
N GLU A 272 26.34 -12.06 3.01
CA GLU A 272 26.50 -11.81 1.58
C GLU A 272 25.23 -11.45 0.83
N ARG A 273 24.05 -11.72 1.39
CA ARG A 273 22.73 -11.38 0.83
C ARG A 273 21.78 -10.97 1.93
N VAL A 274 21.49 -9.68 2.02
CA VAL A 274 20.59 -9.13 3.04
C VAL A 274 19.55 -8.22 2.42
N TYR A 275 18.37 -8.16 3.03
CA TYR A 275 17.37 -7.17 2.72
C TYR A 275 16.63 -6.71 3.98
N GLU A 276 16.08 -5.52 3.95
CA GLU A 276 15.17 -4.99 4.96
C GLU A 276 13.98 -4.33 4.27
N ILE A 277 12.76 -4.63 4.74
CA ILE A 277 11.54 -3.90 4.38
C ILE A 277 11.14 -3.06 5.59
N GLY A 278 11.34 -1.75 5.52
CA GLY A 278 11.17 -0.87 6.67
C GLY A 278 10.58 0.48 6.35
N ARG A 279 10.19 1.20 7.41
CA ARG A 279 9.83 2.61 7.30
C ARG A 279 11.08 3.47 7.27
N VAL A 280 11.06 4.44 6.38
CA VAL A 280 12.01 5.55 6.32
C VAL A 280 11.25 6.87 6.41
N PHE A 281 11.94 7.92 6.83
CA PHE A 281 11.33 9.18 7.22
C PHE A 281 12.07 10.33 6.53
N ARG A 282 11.35 11.12 5.72
CA ARG A 282 11.91 12.28 5.04
C ARG A 282 11.07 13.51 5.35
N ASN A 283 11.70 14.53 5.93
CA ASN A 283 11.04 15.78 6.33
C ASN A 283 10.91 16.74 5.13
N GLU A 284 10.14 16.30 4.16
CA GLU A 284 9.92 16.96 2.88
C GLU A 284 8.43 17.30 2.68
N GLY A 285 8.08 17.78 1.50
CA GLY A 285 6.71 18.09 1.12
C GLY A 285 5.79 16.85 1.10
N VAL A 286 4.48 17.10 1.19
CA VAL A 286 3.43 16.08 1.14
C VAL A 286 2.55 16.33 -0.07
N ASP A 287 2.54 15.40 -1.03
CA ASP A 287 1.75 15.49 -2.26
C ASP A 287 1.09 14.15 -2.63
N ALA A 288 0.70 13.97 -3.88
CA ALA A 288 0.12 12.72 -4.38
C ALA A 288 1.16 11.58 -4.51
N ARG A 289 2.46 11.91 -4.55
CA ARG A 289 3.57 10.97 -4.75
C ARG A 289 4.41 10.75 -3.50
N HIS A 290 4.39 11.71 -2.54
CA HIS A 290 5.26 11.75 -1.37
C HIS A 290 4.45 11.78 -0.07
N ASN A 291 4.92 11.01 0.90
CA ASN A 291 4.46 11.01 2.28
C ASN A 291 5.69 11.04 3.19
N PRO A 292 5.71 11.79 4.32
CA PRO A 292 6.90 11.98 5.12
C PRO A 292 7.44 10.68 5.74
N GLU A 293 6.62 9.66 5.83
CA GLU A 293 7.01 8.29 6.16
C GLU A 293 6.47 7.33 5.10
N PHE A 294 7.29 6.42 4.61
CA PHE A 294 6.91 5.48 3.57
C PHE A 294 7.67 4.15 3.73
N THR A 295 7.23 3.12 3.01
CA THR A 295 7.87 1.81 3.06
C THR A 295 8.89 1.69 1.94
N LEU A 296 10.15 1.52 2.33
CA LEU A 296 11.27 1.23 1.46
C LEU A 296 11.70 -0.22 1.67
N MET A 297 12.14 -0.88 0.62
CA MET A 297 12.93 -2.09 0.72
C MET A 297 14.30 -1.81 0.13
N GLU A 298 15.35 -2.12 0.87
CA GLU A 298 16.69 -2.14 0.33
C GLU A 298 17.28 -3.53 0.46
N LEU A 299 18.05 -3.94 -0.53
CA LEU A 299 18.79 -5.20 -0.52
C LEU A 299 20.19 -5.04 -1.10
N TYR A 300 21.09 -5.86 -0.59
CA TYR A 300 22.50 -5.86 -0.98
C TYR A 300 22.96 -7.30 -1.19
N GLN A 301 23.71 -7.51 -2.27
CA GLN A 301 24.27 -8.81 -2.61
C GLN A 301 25.75 -8.67 -2.96
N ALA A 302 26.59 -9.40 -2.25
CA ALA A 302 28.01 -9.50 -2.57
C ALA A 302 28.25 -10.27 -3.89
N TYR A 303 29.36 -9.94 -4.56
CA TYR A 303 29.85 -10.56 -5.79
C TYR A 303 28.90 -10.42 -6.99
N THR A 304 28.14 -9.33 -7.03
CA THR A 304 27.32 -8.92 -8.17
C THR A 304 27.50 -7.42 -8.44
N ASP A 305 26.94 -6.95 -9.54
CA ASP A 305 26.97 -5.58 -10.00
C ASP A 305 25.56 -5.03 -10.27
N TYR A 306 25.47 -3.81 -10.80
CA TYR A 306 24.19 -3.19 -11.14
C TYR A 306 23.42 -3.93 -12.25
N HIS A 307 24.09 -4.67 -13.15
CA HIS A 307 23.41 -5.52 -14.13
C HIS A 307 22.69 -6.69 -13.45
N GLY A 308 23.34 -7.33 -12.47
CA GLY A 308 22.70 -8.36 -11.66
C GLY A 308 21.49 -7.83 -10.89
N MET A 309 21.52 -6.56 -10.45
CA MET A 309 20.37 -5.91 -9.81
C MET A 309 19.22 -5.64 -10.81
N MET A 310 19.52 -5.31 -12.09
CA MET A 310 18.48 -5.20 -13.13
C MET A 310 17.77 -6.54 -13.34
N ASP A 311 18.52 -7.62 -13.48
CA ASP A 311 17.97 -8.96 -13.73
C ASP A 311 17.11 -9.43 -12.54
N LEU A 312 17.58 -9.18 -11.30
CA LEU A 312 16.81 -9.47 -10.08
C LEU A 312 15.50 -8.67 -10.04
N THR A 313 15.56 -7.38 -10.34
CA THR A 313 14.41 -6.48 -10.35
C THR A 313 13.35 -6.92 -11.36
N GLU A 314 13.76 -7.15 -12.60
CA GLU A 314 12.88 -7.59 -13.67
C GLU A 314 12.17 -8.91 -13.33
N ASN A 315 12.92 -9.88 -12.81
CA ASN A 315 12.37 -11.18 -12.42
C ASN A 315 11.45 -11.08 -11.20
N MET A 316 11.79 -10.26 -10.20
CA MET A 316 10.97 -10.06 -9.01
C MET A 316 9.65 -9.35 -9.35
N PHE A 317 9.67 -8.28 -10.14
CA PHE A 317 8.46 -7.56 -10.53
C PHE A 317 7.52 -8.46 -11.33
N ARG A 318 8.05 -9.23 -12.28
CA ARG A 318 7.30 -10.23 -13.06
C ARG A 318 6.67 -11.30 -12.15
N HIS A 319 7.45 -11.83 -11.20
CA HIS A 319 6.97 -12.85 -10.25
C HIS A 319 5.83 -12.31 -9.38
N VAL A 320 6.01 -11.13 -8.76
CA VAL A 320 5.01 -10.53 -7.88
C VAL A 320 3.72 -10.19 -8.63
N ALA A 321 3.82 -9.61 -9.83
CA ALA A 321 2.66 -9.31 -10.66
C ALA A 321 1.89 -10.59 -11.03
N GLN A 322 2.59 -11.64 -11.46
CA GLN A 322 1.96 -12.92 -11.80
C GLN A 322 1.29 -13.57 -10.59
N GLU A 323 1.93 -13.55 -9.41
CA GLU A 323 1.39 -14.19 -8.21
C GLU A 323 0.19 -13.43 -7.64
N VAL A 324 0.24 -12.09 -7.60
CA VAL A 324 -0.78 -11.26 -6.92
C VAL A 324 -1.90 -10.83 -7.85
N CYS A 325 -1.57 -10.50 -9.10
CA CYS A 325 -2.54 -10.03 -10.09
C CYS A 325 -3.02 -11.13 -11.05
N GLY A 326 -2.36 -12.31 -11.06
CA GLY A 326 -2.63 -13.40 -12.00
C GLY A 326 -2.14 -13.11 -13.43
N THR A 327 -1.46 -11.99 -13.66
CA THR A 327 -0.95 -11.55 -14.96
C THR A 327 0.26 -10.64 -14.79
N THR A 328 1.13 -10.62 -15.79
CA THR A 328 2.26 -9.68 -15.87
C THR A 328 1.90 -8.39 -16.63
N CYS A 329 0.73 -8.32 -17.25
CA CYS A 329 0.23 -7.13 -17.95
C CYS A 329 -0.86 -6.49 -17.09
N VAL A 330 -0.52 -5.38 -16.42
CA VAL A 330 -1.38 -4.72 -15.42
C VAL A 330 -1.87 -3.36 -15.90
N PRO A 331 -3.13 -2.97 -15.62
CA PRO A 331 -3.63 -1.64 -15.94
C PRO A 331 -3.07 -0.60 -14.96
N TYR A 332 -2.73 0.58 -15.47
CA TYR A 332 -2.45 1.76 -14.66
C TYR A 332 -2.99 3.01 -15.33
N GLY A 333 -4.03 3.60 -14.76
CA GLY A 333 -4.83 4.63 -15.43
C GLY A 333 -5.37 4.11 -16.76
N ASP A 334 -5.11 4.84 -17.83
CA ASP A 334 -5.56 4.50 -19.20
C ASP A 334 -4.55 3.65 -19.99
N VAL A 335 -3.44 3.22 -19.37
CA VAL A 335 -2.38 2.47 -20.04
C VAL A 335 -2.22 1.06 -19.47
N MET A 336 -1.78 0.13 -20.33
CA MET A 336 -1.38 -1.22 -19.90
C MET A 336 0.13 -1.28 -19.76
N ILE A 337 0.60 -1.73 -18.61
CA ILE A 337 2.03 -1.90 -18.30
C ILE A 337 2.37 -3.38 -18.41
N ASP A 338 3.31 -3.71 -19.28
CA ASP A 338 3.73 -5.09 -19.55
C ASP A 338 5.04 -5.43 -18.84
N LEU A 339 4.93 -6.00 -17.65
CA LEU A 339 6.06 -6.49 -16.86
C LEU A 339 6.59 -7.86 -17.35
N GLY A 340 5.92 -8.48 -18.32
CA GLY A 340 6.30 -9.78 -18.90
C GLY A 340 7.40 -9.69 -19.94
N LYS A 341 7.52 -8.53 -20.61
CA LYS A 341 8.58 -8.27 -21.60
C LYS A 341 9.90 -7.89 -20.92
N PRO A 342 11.03 -8.06 -21.62
CA PRO A 342 12.30 -7.46 -21.18
C PRO A 342 12.14 -5.95 -21.01
N PHE A 343 12.66 -5.41 -19.92
CA PHE A 343 12.63 -3.98 -19.67
C PHE A 343 13.64 -3.27 -20.57
N GLU A 344 13.28 -2.10 -21.10
CA GLU A 344 14.19 -1.30 -21.91
C GLU A 344 15.40 -0.84 -21.07
N ARG A 345 16.60 -0.85 -21.65
CA ARG A 345 17.84 -0.37 -21.02
C ARG A 345 18.41 0.76 -21.86
N MET A 346 18.54 1.94 -21.26
CA MET A 346 18.98 3.15 -21.96
C MET A 346 19.92 3.94 -21.05
N THR A 347 21.01 4.50 -21.61
CA THR A 347 21.85 5.42 -20.84
C THR A 347 21.16 6.77 -20.65
N MET A 348 21.46 7.49 -19.58
CA MET A 348 20.90 8.82 -19.34
C MET A 348 21.19 9.77 -20.50
N ILE A 349 22.40 9.73 -21.07
CA ILE A 349 22.78 10.54 -22.24
C ILE A 349 21.90 10.22 -23.45
N ASP A 350 21.73 8.93 -23.76
CA ASP A 350 20.92 8.51 -24.90
C ASP A 350 19.45 8.88 -24.70
N ALA A 351 18.95 8.79 -23.47
CA ALA A 351 17.60 9.20 -23.13
C ALA A 351 17.41 10.72 -23.34
N VAL A 352 18.28 11.54 -22.80
CA VAL A 352 18.24 13.00 -23.00
C VAL A 352 18.36 13.34 -24.47
N LYS A 353 19.28 12.74 -25.20
CA LYS A 353 19.43 12.95 -26.66
C LYS A 353 18.16 12.57 -27.42
N LYS A 354 17.52 11.45 -27.06
CA LYS A 354 16.30 10.95 -27.72
C LYS A 354 15.13 11.91 -27.56
N TYR A 355 14.93 12.49 -26.40
CA TYR A 355 13.72 13.26 -26.07
C TYR A 355 13.93 14.78 -26.15
N SER A 356 15.12 15.32 -25.81
CA SER A 356 15.41 16.75 -25.93
C SER A 356 16.12 17.14 -27.24
N GLY A 357 16.77 16.17 -27.93
CA GLY A 357 17.64 16.43 -29.08
C GLY A 357 19.06 16.89 -28.71
N VAL A 358 19.35 17.13 -27.43
CA VAL A 358 20.65 17.59 -26.93
C VAL A 358 21.60 16.42 -26.69
N ASP A 359 22.76 16.43 -27.32
CA ASP A 359 23.75 15.36 -27.16
C ASP A 359 24.83 15.74 -26.13
N PHE A 360 24.62 15.34 -24.87
CA PHE A 360 25.57 15.60 -23.78
C PHE A 360 26.90 14.87 -23.92
N SER A 361 27.07 13.95 -24.86
CA SER A 361 28.39 13.39 -25.19
C SER A 361 29.32 14.40 -25.84
N GLN A 362 28.77 15.48 -26.37
CA GLN A 362 29.52 16.59 -27.00
C GLN A 362 29.73 17.77 -26.04
N VAL A 363 29.17 17.73 -24.84
CA VAL A 363 29.27 18.78 -23.81
C VAL A 363 30.41 18.42 -22.87
N ALA A 364 31.51 19.18 -22.93
CA ALA A 364 32.73 18.85 -22.18
C ALA A 364 32.83 19.58 -20.83
N THR A 365 32.25 20.78 -20.72
CA THR A 365 32.44 21.65 -19.56
C THR A 365 31.14 22.03 -18.88
N THR A 366 31.22 22.47 -17.62
CA THR A 366 30.09 23.00 -16.87
C THR A 366 29.51 24.26 -17.53
N GLU A 367 30.35 25.11 -18.09
CA GLU A 367 29.96 26.35 -18.77
C GLU A 367 29.12 26.04 -20.02
N GLU A 368 29.53 25.05 -20.81
CA GLU A 368 28.77 24.59 -21.98
C GLU A 368 27.42 24.01 -21.55
N ALA A 369 27.38 23.20 -20.49
CA ALA A 369 26.13 22.63 -19.96
C ALA A 369 25.18 23.73 -19.48
N LYS A 370 25.66 24.72 -18.73
CA LYS A 370 24.88 25.88 -18.27
C LYS A 370 24.37 26.73 -19.44
N ALA A 371 25.17 26.94 -20.48
CA ALA A 371 24.73 27.65 -21.68
C ALA A 371 23.56 26.91 -22.39
N LEU A 372 23.61 25.58 -22.44
CA LEU A 372 22.48 24.77 -22.94
C LEU A 372 21.24 24.87 -22.04
N ALA A 373 21.40 24.85 -20.71
CA ALA A 373 20.30 25.06 -19.79
C ALA A 373 19.63 26.42 -19.99
N ASP A 374 20.42 27.49 -20.18
CA ASP A 374 19.92 28.83 -20.49
C ASP A 374 19.14 28.84 -21.83
N GLU A 375 19.66 28.19 -22.88
CA GLU A 375 19.01 28.08 -24.20
C GLU A 375 17.67 27.33 -24.10
N HIS A 376 17.60 26.29 -23.24
CA HIS A 376 16.41 25.47 -23.02
C HIS A 376 15.51 25.96 -21.89
N HIS A 377 15.82 27.11 -21.28
CA HIS A 377 15.07 27.72 -20.17
C HIS A 377 14.93 26.80 -18.93
N ILE A 378 15.95 25.96 -18.67
CA ILE A 378 16.05 25.14 -17.50
C ILE A 378 16.70 25.94 -16.37
N GLU A 379 16.01 26.05 -15.24
CA GLU A 379 16.53 26.71 -14.05
C GLU A 379 17.59 25.84 -13.36
N TYR A 380 18.70 26.46 -12.93
CA TYR A 380 19.77 25.77 -12.21
C TYR A 380 20.40 26.67 -11.14
N GLU A 381 21.06 26.07 -10.18
CA GLU A 381 21.78 26.77 -9.13
C GLU A 381 23.25 27.04 -9.54
N ALA A 382 23.86 28.08 -8.95
CA ALA A 382 25.23 28.45 -9.26
C ALA A 382 26.24 27.32 -9.01
N ARG A 383 25.98 26.48 -7.99
CA ARG A 383 26.80 25.32 -7.60
C ARG A 383 26.71 24.13 -8.56
N HIS A 384 25.68 24.05 -9.39
CA HIS A 384 25.48 22.94 -10.30
C HIS A 384 26.60 22.81 -11.31
N LYS A 385 27.08 21.58 -11.50
CA LYS A 385 28.10 21.16 -12.46
C LYS A 385 27.45 20.52 -13.68
N ARG A 386 28.28 20.03 -14.61
CA ARG A 386 27.83 19.39 -15.85
C ARG A 386 26.85 18.26 -15.62
N GLY A 387 27.12 17.36 -14.65
CA GLY A 387 26.29 16.22 -14.35
C GLY A 387 24.96 16.60 -13.73
N ASP A 388 24.92 17.62 -12.86
CA ASP A 388 23.67 18.15 -12.31
C ASP A 388 22.78 18.71 -13.44
N ILE A 389 23.36 19.43 -14.40
CA ILE A 389 22.62 19.98 -15.55
C ILE A 389 22.07 18.83 -16.43
N LEU A 390 22.87 17.79 -16.70
CA LEU A 390 22.37 16.60 -17.41
C LEU A 390 21.14 15.99 -16.72
N ASN A 391 21.15 15.90 -15.39
CA ASN A 391 20.01 15.41 -14.61
C ASN A 391 18.79 16.32 -14.74
N LEU A 392 18.96 17.64 -14.71
CA LEU A 392 17.84 18.58 -14.93
C LEU A 392 17.23 18.44 -16.33
N PHE A 393 18.04 18.19 -17.37
CA PHE A 393 17.53 17.86 -18.72
C PHE A 393 16.76 16.54 -18.73
N PHE A 394 17.20 15.55 -17.97
CA PHE A 394 16.51 14.29 -17.85
C PHE A 394 15.14 14.47 -17.17
N GLU A 395 15.08 15.16 -16.04
CA GLU A 395 13.84 15.47 -15.33
C GLU A 395 12.83 16.20 -16.21
N GLU A 396 13.28 17.22 -16.95
CA GLU A 396 12.41 18.07 -17.77
C GLU A 396 11.91 17.38 -19.05
N TYR A 397 12.77 16.60 -19.74
CA TYR A 397 12.43 16.10 -21.07
C TYR A 397 12.19 14.61 -21.16
N VAL A 398 12.57 13.82 -20.17
CA VAL A 398 12.61 12.35 -20.30
C VAL A 398 11.59 11.65 -19.41
N GLU A 399 11.55 11.98 -18.13
CA GLU A 399 10.81 11.21 -17.13
C GLU A 399 9.36 10.92 -17.53
N GLU A 400 8.62 11.95 -17.96
CA GLU A 400 7.19 11.81 -18.31
C GLU A 400 6.95 10.90 -19.51
N HIS A 401 7.96 10.66 -20.34
CA HIS A 401 7.87 9.77 -21.51
C HIS A 401 8.15 8.30 -21.21
N LEU A 402 8.66 7.97 -20.03
CA LEU A 402 9.02 6.61 -19.63
C LEU A 402 7.79 5.84 -19.10
N ILE A 403 6.90 5.45 -20.02
CA ILE A 403 5.63 4.80 -19.65
C ILE A 403 5.82 3.32 -19.36
N GLN A 404 6.50 2.57 -20.26
CA GLN A 404 6.81 1.16 -20.06
C GLN A 404 8.09 1.01 -19.21
N PRO A 405 8.30 -0.15 -18.55
CA PRO A 405 9.47 -0.36 -17.71
C PRO A 405 10.78 -0.09 -18.43
N THR A 406 11.51 0.91 -17.98
CA THR A 406 12.76 1.36 -18.59
C THR A 406 13.82 1.63 -17.53
N PHE A 407 14.94 0.93 -17.61
CA PHE A 407 16.15 1.23 -16.83
C PHE A 407 16.91 2.38 -17.47
N ILE A 408 17.10 3.47 -16.75
CA ILE A 408 17.97 4.56 -17.10
C ILE A 408 19.31 4.35 -16.40
N MET A 409 20.34 4.19 -17.18
CA MET A 409 21.67 3.75 -16.73
C MET A 409 22.70 4.85 -16.86
N ASP A 410 23.85 4.65 -16.20
CA ASP A 410 25.05 5.46 -16.36
C ASP A 410 24.82 6.93 -15.96
N HIS A 411 24.39 7.10 -14.71
CA HIS A 411 24.17 8.41 -14.11
C HIS A 411 25.49 9.18 -13.92
N PRO A 412 25.46 10.53 -13.91
CA PRO A 412 26.65 11.34 -13.64
C PRO A 412 27.14 11.16 -12.19
N ILE A 413 28.45 11.32 -12.05
CA ILE A 413 29.15 11.15 -10.78
C ILE A 413 28.75 12.18 -9.73
N GLU A 414 28.39 13.39 -10.14
CA GLU A 414 28.04 14.51 -9.28
C GLU A 414 26.84 14.19 -8.39
N ILE A 415 25.86 13.45 -8.92
CA ILE A 415 24.63 13.08 -8.20
C ILE A 415 24.66 11.67 -7.62
N SER A 416 25.85 11.05 -7.52
CA SER A 416 25.95 9.61 -7.18
C SER A 416 27.08 9.35 -6.16
N PRO A 417 26.97 9.83 -4.90
CA PRO A 417 28.08 9.85 -3.95
C PRO A 417 28.52 8.48 -3.41
N LEU A 418 27.69 7.43 -3.54
CA LEU A 418 27.90 6.11 -2.94
C LEU A 418 28.14 5.00 -3.98
N THR A 419 28.32 5.40 -5.25
CA THR A 419 28.35 4.50 -6.41
C THR A 419 29.74 4.42 -7.03
N LYS A 420 30.09 3.22 -7.51
CA LYS A 420 31.36 2.95 -8.20
C LYS A 420 31.40 3.64 -9.56
N LYS A 421 32.52 4.28 -9.86
CA LYS A 421 32.80 4.88 -11.19
C LYS A 421 32.89 3.81 -12.26
N LYS A 422 32.48 4.14 -13.48
CA LYS A 422 32.74 3.30 -14.65
C LYS A 422 34.24 3.39 -15.02
N PRO A 423 34.92 2.25 -15.16
CA PRO A 423 36.37 2.27 -15.49
C PRO A 423 36.70 2.97 -16.82
N GLU A 424 35.82 2.82 -17.81
CA GLU A 424 35.99 3.37 -19.16
C GLU A 424 35.64 4.86 -19.26
N ASN A 425 34.79 5.37 -18.36
CA ASN A 425 34.41 6.78 -18.31
C ASN A 425 34.06 7.19 -16.88
N PRO A 426 35.03 7.70 -16.09
CA PRO A 426 34.85 8.03 -14.68
C PRO A 426 33.91 9.20 -14.37
N ASP A 427 33.45 9.95 -15.38
CA ASP A 427 32.43 10.99 -15.21
C ASP A 427 31.02 10.38 -14.96
N TYR A 428 30.89 9.09 -15.24
CA TYR A 428 29.66 8.30 -15.03
C TYR A 428 29.91 7.16 -14.06
N VAL A 429 28.82 6.70 -13.46
CA VAL A 429 28.86 5.63 -12.46
C VAL A 429 27.98 4.45 -12.87
N GLU A 430 28.26 3.28 -12.33
CA GLU A 430 27.49 2.06 -12.50
C GLU A 430 26.19 2.12 -11.68
N ARG A 431 25.23 2.94 -12.12
CA ARG A 431 23.92 3.19 -11.50
C ARG A 431 22.81 3.07 -12.52
N PHE A 432 21.67 2.60 -12.08
CA PHE A 432 20.42 2.75 -12.82
C PHE A 432 19.27 3.15 -11.91
N GLU A 433 18.29 3.77 -12.52
CA GLU A 433 16.94 3.93 -11.96
C GLU A 433 15.94 3.26 -12.90
N LEU A 434 14.93 2.58 -12.33
CA LEU A 434 13.82 2.02 -13.08
C LEU A 434 12.65 3.00 -13.09
N PHE A 435 12.23 3.39 -14.27
CA PHE A 435 11.04 4.22 -14.46
C PHE A 435 9.88 3.40 -15.04
N ILE A 436 8.69 3.60 -14.49
CA ILE A 436 7.42 3.09 -15.01
C ILE A 436 6.38 4.20 -14.83
N THR A 437 5.64 4.53 -15.88
CA THR A 437 4.61 5.60 -15.88
C THR A 437 5.14 6.97 -15.43
N GLY A 438 6.36 7.34 -15.86
CA GLY A 438 7.02 8.58 -15.48
C GLY A 438 7.35 8.67 -13.99
N ARG A 439 7.61 7.53 -13.34
CA ARG A 439 7.93 7.47 -11.90
C ARG A 439 9.09 6.50 -11.65
N GLU A 440 10.05 6.95 -10.90
CA GLU A 440 11.10 6.10 -10.36
C GLU A 440 10.50 5.02 -9.44
N MET A 441 10.78 3.76 -9.74
CA MET A 441 10.33 2.59 -8.96
C MET A 441 11.42 2.06 -8.04
N CYS A 442 12.67 2.13 -8.48
CA CYS A 442 13.84 1.72 -7.72
C CYS A 442 15.10 2.41 -8.23
N ASN A 443 16.11 2.47 -7.37
CA ASN A 443 17.43 3.02 -7.62
C ASN A 443 18.48 2.00 -7.18
N ALA A 444 19.46 1.72 -8.03
CA ALA A 444 20.44 0.68 -7.79
C ALA A 444 21.80 1.01 -8.41
N TYR A 445 22.82 0.43 -7.81
CA TYR A 445 24.19 0.62 -8.31
C TYR A 445 25.16 -0.48 -7.89
N SER A 446 26.32 -0.52 -8.55
CA SER A 446 27.50 -1.20 -8.02
C SER A 446 28.06 -0.34 -6.89
N GLU A 447 28.17 -0.90 -5.71
CA GLU A 447 28.53 -0.19 -4.49
C GLU A 447 29.99 0.30 -4.51
N LEU A 448 30.18 1.56 -4.15
CA LEU A 448 31.53 2.09 -3.92
C LEU A 448 32.13 1.41 -2.69
N ASN A 449 33.14 0.60 -2.89
CA ASN A 449 33.84 -0.16 -1.86
C ASN A 449 35.30 0.26 -1.65
N ASP A 450 35.74 1.35 -2.31
CA ASP A 450 37.03 1.99 -2.09
C ASP A 450 36.89 3.06 -0.98
N PRO A 451 37.49 2.84 0.21
CA PRO A 451 37.36 3.80 1.31
C PRO A 451 38.04 5.16 1.03
N ILE A 452 39.02 5.20 0.13
CA ILE A 452 39.71 6.43 -0.24
C ILE A 452 38.79 7.29 -1.12
N ASP A 453 38.24 6.72 -2.19
CA ASP A 453 37.27 7.41 -3.06
C ASP A 453 36.02 7.82 -2.27
N GLN A 454 35.53 6.94 -1.38
CA GLN A 454 34.35 7.25 -0.55
C GLN A 454 34.59 8.46 0.37
N ARG A 455 35.78 8.57 0.96
CA ARG A 455 36.14 9.74 1.78
C ARG A 455 36.18 11.03 0.96
N GLU A 456 36.70 10.98 -0.27
CA GLU A 456 36.68 12.13 -1.20
C GLU A 456 35.25 12.54 -1.56
N ARG A 457 34.34 11.55 -1.77
CA ARG A 457 32.92 11.83 -2.06
C ARG A 457 32.23 12.48 -0.87
N PHE A 458 32.44 11.98 0.35
CA PHE A 458 31.90 12.60 1.56
C PHE A 458 32.44 14.02 1.77
N ALA A 459 33.72 14.27 1.49
CA ALA A 459 34.27 15.62 1.56
C ALA A 459 33.59 16.58 0.57
N ALA A 460 33.23 16.09 -0.63
CA ALA A 460 32.47 16.87 -1.60
C ALA A 460 31.04 17.17 -1.13
N GLN A 461 30.38 16.21 -0.47
CA GLN A 461 29.05 16.39 0.16
C GLN A 461 29.11 17.42 1.32
N GLU A 462 30.13 17.37 2.18
CA GLU A 462 30.35 18.36 3.24
C GLU A 462 30.55 19.79 2.68
N GLU A 463 31.18 19.91 1.51
CA GLU A 463 31.33 21.19 0.85
C GLU A 463 30.00 21.68 0.25
N ALA A 464 29.18 20.78 -0.30
CA ALA A 464 27.84 21.11 -0.78
C ALA A 464 26.93 21.59 0.37
N LEU A 465 27.00 20.95 1.56
CA LEU A 465 26.31 21.41 2.79
C LEU A 465 26.69 22.85 3.15
N LYS A 466 27.99 23.20 3.12
CA LYS A 466 28.46 24.56 3.39
C LYS A 466 27.95 25.58 2.36
N GLN A 467 27.68 25.12 1.14
CA GLN A 467 27.13 25.94 0.06
C GLN A 467 25.59 26.02 0.09
N GLY A 468 24.94 25.40 1.10
CA GLY A 468 23.52 25.51 1.35
C GLY A 468 22.69 24.34 0.81
N ASP A 469 23.32 23.24 0.42
CA ASP A 469 22.63 22.00 0.04
C ASP A 469 22.18 21.25 1.31
N GLU A 470 20.94 21.46 1.75
CA GLU A 470 20.40 20.85 2.96
C GLU A 470 20.14 19.32 2.83
N GLU A 471 20.24 18.78 1.62
CA GLU A 471 20.02 17.36 1.33
C GLU A 471 21.32 16.55 1.23
N ALA A 472 22.47 17.23 1.17
CA ALA A 472 23.77 16.56 1.14
C ALA A 472 24.06 15.83 2.46
N ASN A 473 24.83 14.75 2.36
CA ASN A 473 25.12 13.88 3.51
C ASN A 473 26.34 14.35 4.31
N HIS A 474 26.27 14.19 5.63
CA HIS A 474 27.44 14.29 6.49
C HIS A 474 28.34 13.07 6.36
N THR A 475 29.65 13.27 6.62
CA THR A 475 30.61 12.18 6.67
C THR A 475 30.25 11.19 7.79
N ASP A 476 30.17 9.90 7.43
CA ASP A 476 30.01 8.79 8.39
C ASP A 476 31.34 8.07 8.59
N GLU A 477 32.06 8.44 9.64
CA GLU A 477 33.38 7.87 9.96
C GLU A 477 33.31 6.39 10.36
N ASP A 478 32.19 5.92 10.92
CA ASP A 478 32.00 4.52 11.25
C ASP A 478 31.76 3.67 9.99
N PHE A 479 31.03 4.21 9.01
CA PHE A 479 30.90 3.58 7.71
C PHE A 479 32.22 3.51 6.95
N LEU A 480 33.01 4.62 6.96
CA LEU A 480 34.35 4.62 6.34
C LEU A 480 35.26 3.58 7.00
N ARG A 481 35.24 3.45 8.32
CA ARG A 481 35.98 2.42 9.04
C ARG A 481 35.53 1.00 8.61
N ALA A 482 34.25 0.79 8.39
CA ALA A 482 33.75 -0.49 7.89
C ALA A 482 34.32 -0.81 6.50
N LEU A 483 34.35 0.19 5.59
CA LEU A 483 34.96 0.02 4.27
C LEU A 483 36.48 -0.26 4.34
N GLU A 484 37.19 0.36 5.29
CA GLU A 484 38.62 0.12 5.54
C GLU A 484 38.91 -1.31 6.01
N ILE A 485 37.94 -1.99 6.65
CA ILE A 485 38.04 -3.42 6.99
C ILE A 485 37.94 -4.28 5.72
N GLY A 486 37.21 -3.80 4.71
CA GLY A 486 37.06 -4.43 3.41
C GLY A 486 35.63 -4.85 3.11
N MET A 487 35.05 -4.26 2.07
CA MET A 487 33.75 -4.66 1.51
C MET A 487 33.96 -5.35 0.17
N PRO A 488 33.37 -6.55 -0.06
CA PRO A 488 33.47 -7.21 -1.36
C PRO A 488 32.76 -6.38 -2.46
N PRO A 489 33.03 -6.64 -3.75
CA PRO A 489 32.20 -6.11 -4.82
C PRO A 489 30.72 -6.45 -4.55
N THR A 490 29.86 -5.47 -4.58
CA THR A 490 28.45 -5.59 -4.11
C THR A 490 27.54 -4.81 -5.03
N GLY A 491 26.42 -5.39 -5.40
CA GLY A 491 25.28 -4.67 -5.98
C GLY A 491 24.24 -4.36 -4.91
N GLY A 492 23.73 -3.14 -4.89
CA GLY A 492 22.68 -2.71 -3.99
C GLY A 492 21.52 -2.06 -4.73
N ILE A 493 20.34 -2.11 -4.13
CA ILE A 493 19.12 -1.53 -4.71
C ILE A 493 18.11 -1.14 -3.63
N GLY A 494 17.48 0.02 -3.81
CA GLY A 494 16.35 0.48 -3.03
C GLY A 494 15.06 0.51 -3.86
N TYR A 495 13.98 -0.08 -3.32
CA TYR A 495 12.66 -0.14 -3.96
C TYR A 495 11.63 0.66 -3.18
N GLY A 496 10.92 1.56 -3.86
CA GLY A 496 9.73 2.19 -3.32
C GLY A 496 8.55 1.21 -3.26
N ILE A 497 8.35 0.52 -2.14
CA ILE A 497 7.29 -0.49 -1.99
C ILE A 497 5.90 0.15 -2.20
N ASP A 498 5.69 1.35 -1.70
CA ASP A 498 4.40 2.04 -1.90
C ASP A 498 4.14 2.31 -3.39
N ARG A 499 5.17 2.68 -4.16
CA ARG A 499 5.08 2.88 -5.63
C ARG A 499 4.76 1.58 -6.37
N LEU A 500 5.38 0.46 -6.00
CA LEU A 500 5.05 -0.85 -6.57
C LEU A 500 3.61 -1.27 -6.25
N VAL A 501 3.15 -1.01 -5.02
CA VAL A 501 1.75 -1.27 -4.65
C VAL A 501 0.80 -0.38 -5.46
N MET A 502 1.10 0.91 -5.62
CA MET A 502 0.32 1.82 -6.47
C MET A 502 0.18 1.28 -7.89
N LEU A 503 1.28 0.82 -8.49
CA LEU A 503 1.30 0.23 -9.83
C LEU A 503 0.39 -1.02 -9.92
N LEU A 504 0.58 -1.99 -9.03
CA LEU A 504 -0.12 -3.28 -9.07
C LEU A 504 -1.58 -3.22 -8.58
N THR A 505 -1.99 -2.11 -7.95
CA THR A 505 -3.38 -1.89 -7.51
C THR A 505 -4.10 -0.80 -8.30
N ASN A 506 -3.46 -0.26 -9.35
CA ASN A 506 -4.00 0.86 -10.13
C ASN A 506 -4.41 2.05 -9.25
N SER A 507 -3.56 2.43 -8.30
CA SER A 507 -3.80 3.51 -7.35
C SER A 507 -3.00 4.76 -7.74
N PRO A 508 -3.64 5.90 -8.04
CA PRO A 508 -2.95 7.08 -8.56
C PRO A 508 -2.12 7.83 -7.51
N ALA A 509 -2.49 7.74 -6.22
CA ALA A 509 -1.83 8.47 -5.15
C ALA A 509 -1.29 7.54 -4.05
N ILE A 510 -0.17 7.95 -3.43
CA ILE A 510 0.44 7.20 -2.31
C ILE A 510 -0.52 7.05 -1.12
N ARG A 511 -1.40 8.04 -0.89
CA ARG A 511 -2.41 8.00 0.16
C ARG A 511 -3.45 6.89 -0.05
N ASP A 512 -3.67 6.45 -1.28
CA ASP A 512 -4.60 5.36 -1.59
C ASP A 512 -4.08 4.01 -1.10
N VAL A 513 -2.76 3.85 -1.02
CA VAL A 513 -2.09 2.61 -0.61
C VAL A 513 -1.57 2.63 0.82
N LEU A 514 -1.72 3.74 1.54
CA LEU A 514 -1.44 3.87 2.96
C LEU A 514 -2.73 3.78 3.78
N LEU A 515 -2.75 2.93 4.82
CA LEU A 515 -3.92 2.79 5.69
C LEU A 515 -4.25 4.12 6.40
N PHE A 516 -3.23 4.75 6.97
CA PHE A 516 -3.35 6.04 7.66
C PHE A 516 -2.25 6.98 7.14
N PRO A 517 -2.50 7.69 6.02
CA PRO A 517 -1.56 8.66 5.49
C PRO A 517 -1.43 9.86 6.42
N THR A 518 -0.29 10.53 6.37
CA THR A 518 -0.09 11.78 7.09
C THR A 518 -1.00 12.86 6.52
N MET A 519 -1.81 13.47 7.38
CA MET A 519 -2.76 14.50 7.03
C MET A 519 -2.58 15.72 7.93
N LYS A 520 -2.78 16.93 7.38
CA LYS A 520 -2.81 18.15 8.20
C LYS A 520 -3.90 18.02 9.27
N THR A 521 -3.59 18.38 10.52
CA THR A 521 -4.57 18.40 11.62
C THR A 521 -5.71 19.36 11.26
N LEU A 522 -6.96 18.94 11.49
CA LEU A 522 -8.10 19.83 11.43
C LEU A 522 -8.11 20.68 12.71
N GLU A 523 -8.22 21.98 12.57
CA GLU A 523 -8.39 22.94 13.68
C GLU A 523 -9.77 22.80 14.32
#